data_e8b09178cd869cfc5bcc3b7869c45322
#
_entry.id   e8b09178cd869cfc5bcc3b7869c45322
#
_cell.length_a   1.000
_cell.length_b   1.000
_cell.length_c   1.000
_cell.angle_alpha   90.00
_cell.angle_beta   90.00
_cell.angle_gamma   90.00
#
_symmetry.space_group_name_H-M   'P 1'
#
loop_
_entity.id
_entity.type
_entity.pdbx_description
1 polymer ?
#
loop_
_entity_poly.entity_id
_entity_poly.type
_entity_poly.pdbx_seq_one_letter_code
_entity_poly.pdbx_strand_id
1 'polypeptide(L)'
;DLADLLRRAIEDPERGLNDVIEAPEEMLRFIASQANGDARAAYNILETLAAAVGEGTATEEILRGVLQSRTLYYDKQGEEHFNTISALHKSVRSSQVDAALYWLTRMLEAGEDRMYLARRLVRMAVEDIGLADPRAMEQAIAAMQTVHFLGVPEGDQALVQLTIYLALAQKSDAAYQAAKAASSLVRANAPEPVPMHLRNAPTRKMKEWGYGADYQHAHENADGLSDMECLPENLAGTQLYFPTGRGLEARIAERLREIEEWRAAQRNKGGGIKQHGETAEM
;
A
#
# COMPACT_ATOMS: atom_id res chain seq x y z
N ASP A 1 -29.81 -16.38 24.32
CA ASP A 1 -29.99 -15.84 22.99
C ASP A 1 -29.82 -14.31 23.05
N LEU A 2 -29.42 -13.64 21.94
CA LEU A 2 -29.19 -12.19 21.93
C LEU A 2 -30.47 -11.39 22.21
N ALA A 3 -31.64 -11.86 21.73
CA ALA A 3 -32.90 -11.20 22.00
C ALA A 3 -33.25 -11.22 23.49
N ASP A 4 -32.94 -12.31 24.22
CA ASP A 4 -33.10 -12.39 25.65
C ASP A 4 -32.18 -11.42 26.42
N LEU A 5 -30.93 -11.24 25.92
CA LEU A 5 -30.01 -10.26 26.50
C LEU A 5 -30.53 -8.83 26.32
N LEU A 6 -31.08 -8.50 25.14
CA LEU A 6 -31.67 -7.19 24.85
C LEU A 6 -32.91 -6.92 25.74
N ARG A 7 -33.77 -7.92 25.93
CA ARG A 7 -34.94 -7.82 26.82
C ARG A 7 -34.52 -7.51 28.26
N ARG A 8 -33.56 -8.27 28.80
CA ARG A 8 -32.98 -8.02 30.13
C ARG A 8 -32.39 -6.63 30.25
N ALA A 9 -31.72 -6.14 29.20
CA ALA A 9 -31.15 -4.81 29.20
C ALA A 9 -32.22 -3.70 29.22
N ILE A 10 -33.42 -3.93 28.69
CA ILE A 10 -34.54 -3.00 28.81
C ILE A 10 -35.10 -3.03 30.25
N GLU A 11 -35.30 -4.23 30.83
CA GLU A 11 -35.94 -4.45 32.11
C GLU A 11 -35.05 -4.13 33.32
N ASP A 12 -33.73 -4.18 33.22
CA ASP A 12 -32.78 -4.03 34.33
C ASP A 12 -32.75 -2.57 34.85
N PRO A 13 -33.16 -2.32 36.11
CA PRO A 13 -33.21 -0.98 36.65
C PRO A 13 -31.87 -0.41 37.12
N GLU A 14 -30.85 -1.27 37.31
CA GLU A 14 -29.54 -0.82 37.81
C GLU A 14 -28.50 -0.66 36.70
N ARG A 15 -28.56 -1.54 35.67
CA ARG A 15 -27.54 -1.64 34.61
C ARG A 15 -28.10 -1.53 33.20
N GLY A 16 -29.45 -1.43 33.10
CA GLY A 16 -30.18 -1.36 31.84
C GLY A 16 -30.91 -0.05 31.66
N LEU A 17 -32.01 -0.12 30.89
CA LEU A 17 -32.81 1.04 30.51
C LEU A 17 -33.99 1.31 31.47
N ASN A 18 -34.19 0.46 32.49
CA ASN A 18 -35.25 0.62 33.50
C ASN A 18 -36.63 0.84 32.87
N ASP A 19 -36.99 0.03 31.88
CA ASP A 19 -38.26 0.10 31.13
C ASP A 19 -38.58 1.48 30.51
N VAL A 20 -37.57 2.32 30.26
CA VAL A 20 -37.75 3.63 29.61
C VAL A 20 -38.33 3.49 28.21
N ILE A 21 -38.01 2.39 27.54
CA ILE A 21 -38.60 2.07 26.23
C ILE A 21 -39.28 0.70 26.25
N GLU A 22 -40.34 0.57 25.49
CA GLU A 22 -40.98 -0.70 25.16
C GLU A 22 -40.57 -1.09 23.72
N ALA A 23 -40.01 -2.29 23.55
CA ALA A 23 -39.66 -2.82 22.24
C ALA A 23 -40.35 -4.17 22.00
N PRO A 24 -41.15 -4.33 20.92
CA PRO A 24 -41.75 -5.61 20.55
C PRO A 24 -40.71 -6.74 20.40
N GLU A 25 -41.09 -7.96 20.78
CA GLU A 25 -40.22 -9.13 20.69
C GLU A 25 -39.64 -9.35 19.28
N GLU A 26 -40.43 -9.10 18.22
CA GLU A 26 -40.02 -9.18 16.85
C GLU A 26 -38.89 -8.17 16.53
N MET A 27 -38.97 -6.99 17.14
CA MET A 27 -37.95 -5.96 16.99
C MET A 27 -36.65 -6.37 17.68
N LEU A 28 -36.69 -6.96 18.87
CA LEU A 28 -35.52 -7.48 19.57
C LEU A 28 -34.83 -8.61 18.79
N ARG A 29 -35.61 -9.51 18.22
CA ARG A 29 -35.10 -10.57 17.33
C ARG A 29 -34.47 -10.00 16.05
N PHE A 30 -35.08 -8.97 15.48
CA PHE A 30 -34.54 -8.29 14.33
C PHE A 30 -33.20 -7.61 14.64
N ILE A 31 -33.10 -6.88 15.78
CA ILE A 31 -31.84 -6.29 16.26
C ILE A 31 -30.80 -7.38 16.49
N ALA A 32 -31.16 -8.50 17.12
CA ALA A 32 -30.26 -9.63 17.33
C ALA A 32 -29.74 -10.22 16.02
N SER A 33 -30.58 -10.30 14.98
CA SER A 33 -30.17 -10.75 13.63
C SER A 33 -29.19 -9.79 12.97
N GLN A 34 -29.40 -8.47 13.13
CA GLN A 34 -28.51 -7.43 12.58
C GLN A 34 -27.15 -7.37 13.30
N ALA A 35 -27.10 -7.83 14.55
CA ALA A 35 -25.88 -7.89 15.34
C ALA A 35 -24.98 -9.10 15.00
N ASN A 36 -25.47 -10.04 14.19
CA ASN A 36 -24.71 -11.20 13.67
C ASN A 36 -23.94 -11.97 14.77
N GLY A 37 -24.53 -12.14 15.95
CA GLY A 37 -23.92 -12.86 17.08
C GLY A 37 -23.09 -11.99 18.03
N ASP A 38 -22.87 -10.72 17.73
CA ASP A 38 -22.13 -9.78 18.58
C ASP A 38 -23.07 -9.07 19.58
N ALA A 39 -22.96 -9.43 20.87
CA ALA A 39 -23.75 -8.85 21.94
C ALA A 39 -23.48 -7.34 22.13
N ARG A 40 -22.24 -6.88 21.98
CA ARG A 40 -21.89 -5.46 22.11
C ARG A 40 -22.50 -4.65 20.98
N ALA A 41 -22.51 -5.21 19.77
CA ALA A 41 -23.18 -4.62 18.63
C ALA A 41 -24.70 -4.52 18.86
N ALA A 42 -25.33 -5.54 19.45
CA ALA A 42 -26.76 -5.54 19.77
C ALA A 42 -27.12 -4.47 20.83
N TYR A 43 -26.31 -4.36 21.87
CA TYR A 43 -26.52 -3.32 22.92
C TYR A 43 -26.36 -1.91 22.36
N ASN A 44 -25.37 -1.64 21.52
CA ASN A 44 -25.20 -0.33 20.89
C ASN A 44 -26.42 0.06 20.01
N ILE A 45 -27.09 -0.92 19.33
CA ILE A 45 -28.34 -0.64 18.61
C ILE A 45 -29.44 -0.25 19.59
N LEU A 46 -29.58 -1.03 20.68
CA LEU A 46 -30.61 -0.80 21.68
C LEU A 46 -30.43 0.57 22.33
N GLU A 47 -29.23 0.94 22.75
CA GLU A 47 -28.92 2.25 23.33
C GLU A 47 -29.26 3.41 22.37
N THR A 48 -28.87 3.26 21.08
CA THR A 48 -29.18 4.27 20.07
C THR A 48 -30.69 4.36 19.82
N LEU A 49 -31.40 3.23 19.83
CA LEU A 49 -32.84 3.16 19.71
C LEU A 49 -33.52 3.84 20.91
N ALA A 50 -33.05 3.55 22.09
CA ALA A 50 -33.57 4.18 23.33
C ALA A 50 -33.39 5.71 23.32
N ALA A 51 -32.20 6.18 22.88
CA ALA A 51 -31.93 7.60 22.73
C ALA A 51 -32.82 8.27 21.67
N ALA A 52 -33.16 7.56 20.59
CA ALA A 52 -34.05 8.07 19.54
C ALA A 52 -35.52 8.07 19.91
N VAL A 53 -35.96 7.11 20.72
CA VAL A 53 -37.34 7.01 21.24
C VAL A 53 -37.57 8.01 22.36
N GLY A 54 -36.57 8.18 23.25
CA GLY A 54 -36.71 8.94 24.48
C GLY A 54 -37.46 8.14 25.54
N GLU A 55 -38.79 8.22 25.59
CA GLU A 55 -39.68 7.43 26.45
C GLU A 55 -40.83 6.86 25.62
N GLY A 56 -41.24 5.61 25.89
CA GLY A 56 -42.40 4.96 25.29
C GLY A 56 -42.05 3.83 24.32
N THR A 57 -42.93 3.56 23.35
CA THR A 57 -42.83 2.39 22.47
C THR A 57 -41.97 2.66 21.25
N ALA A 58 -40.96 1.81 20.99
CA ALA A 58 -40.17 1.85 19.81
C ALA A 58 -40.97 1.43 18.57
N THR A 59 -40.89 2.23 17.50
CA THR A 59 -41.57 1.95 16.23
C THR A 59 -40.55 1.43 15.16
N GLU A 60 -41.09 0.70 14.18
CA GLU A 60 -40.26 0.25 13.04
C GLU A 60 -39.61 1.42 12.30
N GLU A 61 -40.27 2.56 12.21
CA GLU A 61 -39.74 3.74 11.49
C GLU A 61 -38.53 4.31 12.23
N ILE A 62 -38.59 4.42 13.58
CA ILE A 62 -37.45 4.85 14.40
C ILE A 62 -36.30 3.83 14.28
N LEU A 63 -36.62 2.53 14.37
CA LEU A 63 -35.60 1.49 14.23
C LEU A 63 -34.94 1.54 12.86
N ARG A 64 -35.70 1.72 11.79
CA ARG A 64 -35.13 1.90 10.43
C ARG A 64 -34.22 3.12 10.36
N GLY A 65 -34.59 4.25 10.94
CA GLY A 65 -33.76 5.43 11.06
C GLY A 65 -32.45 5.16 11.81
N VAL A 66 -32.51 4.45 12.93
CA VAL A 66 -31.35 4.03 13.72
C VAL A 66 -30.45 3.09 12.93
N LEU A 67 -31.00 2.13 12.22
CA LEU A 67 -30.23 1.18 11.42
C LEU A 67 -29.61 1.84 10.18
N GLN A 68 -30.33 2.75 9.53
CA GLN A 68 -29.79 3.57 8.43
C GLN A 68 -28.66 4.48 8.91
N SER A 69 -28.83 5.14 10.06
CA SER A 69 -27.75 5.92 10.68
C SER A 69 -26.57 5.04 11.12
N ARG A 70 -26.81 3.77 11.45
CA ARG A 70 -25.81 2.80 11.89
C ARG A 70 -25.01 2.16 10.74
N THR A 71 -25.56 2.09 9.54
CA THR A 71 -24.76 1.84 8.34
C THR A 71 -23.66 2.92 8.21
N LEU A 72 -23.88 4.08 8.86
CA LEU A 72 -22.92 5.17 9.01
C LEU A 72 -22.02 5.06 10.26
N TYR A 73 -22.36 4.20 11.25
CA TYR A 73 -21.52 3.93 12.44
C TYR A 73 -20.58 2.74 12.21
N TYR A 74 -19.81 2.85 11.18
CA TYR A 74 -18.60 2.09 11.00
C TYR A 74 -17.61 2.55 12.08
N ASP A 75 -17.17 1.62 12.95
CA ASP A 75 -16.15 1.94 13.95
C ASP A 75 -14.84 2.26 13.21
N LYS A 76 -14.63 3.55 12.93
CA LYS A 76 -13.49 4.07 12.17
C LYS A 76 -12.13 3.80 12.84
N GLN A 77 -12.11 3.27 14.05
CA GLN A 77 -10.92 2.95 14.83
C GLN A 77 -10.88 1.50 15.33
N GLY A 78 -11.92 0.72 15.06
CA GLY A 78 -12.06 -0.65 15.53
C GLY A 78 -11.50 -1.71 14.61
N GLU A 79 -11.58 -2.96 15.05
CA GLU A 79 -11.09 -4.15 14.32
C GLU A 79 -11.76 -4.30 12.95
N GLU A 80 -13.04 -3.95 12.82
CA GLU A 80 -13.80 -4.04 11.57
C GLU A 80 -13.22 -3.13 10.47
N HIS A 81 -12.77 -1.91 10.83
CA HIS A 81 -12.08 -1.00 9.92
C HIS A 81 -10.81 -1.64 9.33
N PHE A 82 -9.96 -2.20 10.21
CA PHE A 82 -8.71 -2.84 9.75
C PHE A 82 -8.96 -4.10 8.94
N ASN A 83 -9.98 -4.88 9.29
CA ASN A 83 -10.36 -6.08 8.56
C ASN A 83 -10.89 -5.75 7.16
N THR A 84 -11.75 -4.74 7.03
CA THR A 84 -12.35 -4.35 5.75
C THR A 84 -11.32 -3.77 4.78
N ILE A 85 -10.45 -2.86 5.24
CA ILE A 85 -9.38 -2.33 4.37
C ILE A 85 -8.35 -3.41 4.01
N SER A 86 -8.10 -4.37 4.89
CA SER A 86 -7.24 -5.53 4.60
C SER A 86 -7.88 -6.45 3.56
N ALA A 87 -9.20 -6.65 3.62
CA ALA A 87 -9.95 -7.42 2.64
C ALA A 87 -9.93 -6.74 1.26
N LEU A 88 -10.13 -5.42 1.19
CA LEU A 88 -9.98 -4.64 -0.05
C LEU A 88 -8.57 -4.85 -0.65
N HIS A 89 -7.52 -4.67 0.15
CA HIS A 89 -6.14 -4.82 -0.30
C HIS A 89 -5.85 -6.22 -0.84
N LYS A 90 -6.26 -7.26 -0.11
CA LYS A 90 -6.08 -8.65 -0.53
C LYS A 90 -6.86 -8.98 -1.80
N SER A 91 -8.07 -8.42 -1.95
CA SER A 91 -8.90 -8.61 -3.16
C SER A 91 -8.23 -7.98 -4.40
N VAL A 92 -7.69 -6.75 -4.27
CA VAL A 92 -6.91 -6.09 -5.33
C VAL A 92 -5.68 -6.92 -5.68
N ARG A 93 -4.90 -7.35 -4.69
CA ARG A 93 -3.69 -8.18 -4.87
C ARG A 93 -3.99 -9.50 -5.56
N SER A 94 -5.14 -10.11 -5.24
CA SER A 94 -5.59 -11.39 -5.82
C SER A 94 -6.34 -11.22 -7.14
N SER A 95 -6.42 -10.00 -7.70
CA SER A 95 -7.16 -9.68 -8.93
C SER A 95 -8.64 -10.07 -8.89
N GLN A 96 -9.25 -10.00 -7.69
CA GLN A 96 -10.68 -10.26 -7.45
C GLN A 96 -11.46 -8.95 -7.54
N VAL A 97 -11.80 -8.52 -8.76
CA VAL A 97 -12.39 -7.20 -9.03
C VAL A 97 -13.69 -6.98 -8.26
N ASP A 98 -14.62 -7.93 -8.32
CA ASP A 98 -15.93 -7.80 -7.68
C ASP A 98 -15.82 -7.76 -6.16
N ALA A 99 -14.91 -8.58 -5.58
CA ALA A 99 -14.64 -8.54 -4.15
C ALA A 99 -14.00 -7.20 -3.74
N ALA A 100 -13.07 -6.66 -4.55
CA ALA A 100 -12.45 -5.37 -4.28
C ALA A 100 -13.50 -4.24 -4.32
N LEU A 101 -14.40 -4.25 -5.31
CA LEU A 101 -15.52 -3.30 -5.39
C LEU A 101 -16.46 -3.41 -4.20
N TYR A 102 -16.81 -4.62 -3.80
CA TYR A 102 -17.66 -4.84 -2.64
C TYR A 102 -17.06 -4.23 -1.37
N TRP A 103 -15.80 -4.50 -1.08
CA TRP A 103 -15.13 -3.98 0.11
C TRP A 103 -14.94 -2.46 0.06
N LEU A 104 -14.60 -1.90 -1.11
CA LEU A 104 -14.52 -0.46 -1.30
C LEU A 104 -15.89 0.20 -1.03
N THR A 105 -16.95 -0.28 -1.71
CA THR A 105 -18.30 0.28 -1.58
C THR A 105 -18.81 0.18 -0.15
N ARG A 106 -18.56 -0.96 0.53
CA ARG A 106 -18.91 -1.12 1.94
C ARG A 106 -18.28 -0.04 2.83
N MET A 107 -17.01 0.34 2.57
CA MET A 107 -16.35 1.41 3.30
C MET A 107 -16.88 2.81 2.92
N LEU A 108 -17.18 3.04 1.64
CA LEU A 108 -17.78 4.29 1.17
C LEU A 108 -19.16 4.53 1.79
N GLU A 109 -20.04 3.53 1.78
CA GLU A 109 -21.38 3.57 2.38
C GLU A 109 -21.32 3.73 3.92
N ALA A 110 -20.29 3.17 4.55
CA ALA A 110 -20.01 3.37 5.98
C ALA A 110 -19.46 4.77 6.32
N GLY A 111 -19.30 5.66 5.33
CA GLY A 111 -18.82 7.03 5.55
C GLY A 111 -17.32 7.12 5.85
N GLU A 112 -16.52 6.15 5.38
CA GLU A 112 -15.07 6.19 5.55
C GLU A 112 -14.46 7.42 4.88
N ASP A 113 -13.36 7.95 5.43
CA ASP A 113 -12.61 9.05 4.84
C ASP A 113 -12.08 8.68 3.44
N ARG A 114 -12.58 9.36 2.41
CA ARG A 114 -12.21 9.13 1.00
C ARG A 114 -10.72 9.32 0.77
N MET A 115 -10.09 10.25 1.47
CA MET A 115 -8.65 10.48 1.38
C MET A 115 -7.85 9.35 2.05
N TYR A 116 -8.40 8.72 3.10
CA TYR A 116 -7.82 7.49 3.66
C TYR A 116 -7.85 6.36 2.63
N LEU A 117 -9.01 6.11 1.99
CA LEU A 117 -9.16 5.10 0.94
C LEU A 117 -8.21 5.38 -0.24
N ALA A 118 -8.14 6.62 -0.69
CA ALA A 118 -7.20 7.03 -1.74
C ALA A 118 -5.74 6.72 -1.37
N ARG A 119 -5.30 7.08 -0.16
CA ARG A 119 -3.95 6.75 0.34
C ARG A 119 -3.68 5.24 0.34
N ARG A 120 -4.67 4.43 0.71
CA ARG A 120 -4.54 2.96 0.69
C ARG A 120 -4.39 2.42 -0.73
N LEU A 121 -5.17 2.95 -1.69
CA LEU A 121 -5.09 2.57 -3.10
C LEU A 121 -3.77 3.02 -3.74
N VAL A 122 -3.27 4.23 -3.42
CA VAL A 122 -1.92 4.67 -3.82
C VAL A 122 -0.85 3.69 -3.32
N ARG A 123 -0.95 3.27 -2.08
CA ARG A 123 -0.02 2.26 -1.53
C ARG A 123 -0.08 0.94 -2.29
N MET A 124 -1.28 0.44 -2.64
CA MET A 124 -1.43 -0.78 -3.45
C MET A 124 -0.81 -0.62 -4.84
N ALA A 125 -0.96 0.56 -5.48
CA ALA A 125 -0.34 0.86 -6.76
C ALA A 125 1.19 0.75 -6.70
N VAL A 126 1.81 1.24 -5.62
CA VAL A 126 3.27 1.25 -5.46
C VAL A 126 3.81 -0.12 -5.01
N GLU A 127 3.14 -0.79 -4.05
CA GLU A 127 3.65 -2.02 -3.44
C GLU A 127 3.30 -3.29 -4.22
N ASP A 128 2.09 -3.37 -4.81
CA ASP A 128 1.58 -4.61 -5.42
C ASP A 128 1.62 -4.61 -6.95
N ILE A 129 1.63 -3.43 -7.58
CA ILE A 129 1.73 -3.30 -9.04
C ILE A 129 3.14 -2.83 -9.42
N GLY A 130 3.67 -1.82 -8.76
CA GLY A 130 5.02 -1.33 -8.94
C GLY A 130 5.39 -1.07 -10.41
N LEU A 131 6.55 -1.56 -10.82
CA LEU A 131 7.07 -1.36 -12.17
C LEU A 131 6.49 -2.31 -13.23
N ALA A 132 5.64 -3.27 -12.83
CA ALA A 132 4.92 -4.08 -13.83
C ALA A 132 3.95 -3.21 -14.65
N ASP A 133 3.32 -2.21 -14.01
CA ASP A 133 2.56 -1.15 -14.68
C ASP A 133 2.77 0.21 -13.96
N PRO A 134 3.76 1.01 -14.34
CA PRO A 134 4.07 2.30 -13.71
C PRO A 134 2.91 3.29 -13.72
N ARG A 135 1.98 3.17 -14.69
CA ARG A 135 0.79 4.03 -14.77
C ARG A 135 -0.14 3.83 -13.58
N ALA A 136 -0.05 2.73 -12.86
CA ALA A 136 -0.84 2.48 -11.67
C ALA A 136 -0.68 3.59 -10.63
N MET A 137 0.56 4.07 -10.41
CA MET A 137 0.82 5.19 -9.49
C MET A 137 0.26 6.51 -10.04
N GLU A 138 0.39 6.78 -11.34
CA GLU A 138 -0.15 7.99 -11.99
C GLU A 138 -1.68 8.01 -11.86
N GLN A 139 -2.36 6.90 -12.16
CA GLN A 139 -3.81 6.76 -12.00
C GLN A 139 -4.25 6.93 -10.55
N ALA A 140 -3.49 6.39 -9.60
CA ALA A 140 -3.80 6.50 -8.18
C ALA A 140 -3.69 7.95 -7.68
N ILE A 141 -2.69 8.69 -8.12
CA ILE A 141 -2.54 10.13 -7.79
C ILE A 141 -3.64 10.95 -8.47
N ALA A 142 -3.96 10.67 -9.74
CA ALA A 142 -5.06 11.34 -10.45
C ALA A 142 -6.41 11.11 -9.75
N ALA A 143 -6.71 9.88 -9.34
CA ALA A 143 -7.93 9.56 -8.58
C ALA A 143 -7.97 10.29 -7.23
N MET A 144 -6.87 10.31 -6.48
CA MET A 144 -6.76 11.06 -5.22
C MET A 144 -7.04 12.56 -5.42
N GLN A 145 -6.48 13.16 -6.46
CA GLN A 145 -6.71 14.57 -6.80
C GLN A 145 -8.18 14.81 -7.21
N THR A 146 -8.77 13.89 -7.97
CA THR A 146 -10.19 13.95 -8.38
C THR A 146 -11.11 13.92 -7.17
N VAL A 147 -10.88 13.02 -6.20
CA VAL A 147 -11.63 12.96 -4.94
C VAL A 147 -11.53 14.29 -4.18
N HIS A 148 -10.32 14.85 -4.11
CA HIS A 148 -10.11 16.14 -3.42
C HIS A 148 -10.81 17.30 -4.12
N PHE A 149 -10.82 17.29 -5.45
CA PHE A 149 -11.40 18.37 -6.27
C PHE A 149 -12.92 18.32 -6.35
N LEU A 150 -13.50 17.13 -6.58
CA LEU A 150 -14.95 16.96 -6.73
C LEU A 150 -15.69 16.83 -5.39
N GLY A 151 -15.04 16.24 -4.38
CA GLY A 151 -15.70 15.94 -3.11
C GLY A 151 -16.66 14.74 -3.22
N VAL A 152 -17.57 14.63 -2.23
CA VAL A 152 -18.56 13.56 -2.08
C VAL A 152 -19.90 14.03 -2.60
N PRO A 153 -20.65 13.23 -3.35
CA PRO A 153 -20.40 11.81 -3.72
C PRO A 153 -19.66 11.64 -5.06
N GLU A 154 -19.47 12.66 -5.85
CA GLU A 154 -18.97 12.59 -7.23
C GLU A 154 -17.56 12.01 -7.31
N GLY A 155 -16.70 12.33 -6.35
CA GLY A 155 -15.33 11.83 -6.24
C GLY A 155 -15.22 10.33 -5.99
N ASP A 156 -16.28 9.69 -5.45
CA ASP A 156 -16.28 8.26 -5.16
C ASP A 156 -16.09 7.41 -6.42
N GLN A 157 -16.56 7.90 -7.59
CA GLN A 157 -16.38 7.20 -8.87
C GLN A 157 -14.92 7.08 -9.29
N ALA A 158 -14.07 8.04 -8.91
CA ALA A 158 -12.64 7.95 -9.19
C ALA A 158 -11.98 6.81 -8.38
N LEU A 159 -12.42 6.56 -7.14
CA LEU A 159 -11.94 5.43 -6.33
C LEU A 159 -12.43 4.10 -6.88
N VAL A 160 -13.67 4.03 -7.39
CA VAL A 160 -14.23 2.84 -8.05
C VAL A 160 -13.41 2.50 -9.30
N GLN A 161 -13.21 3.47 -10.19
CA GLN A 161 -12.41 3.31 -11.41
C GLN A 161 -10.98 2.85 -11.08
N LEU A 162 -10.33 3.50 -10.12
CA LEU A 162 -8.99 3.13 -9.67
C LEU A 162 -8.93 1.70 -9.13
N THR A 163 -9.91 1.30 -8.32
CA THR A 163 -9.95 -0.06 -7.73
C THR A 163 -10.04 -1.12 -8.82
N ILE A 164 -10.87 -0.92 -9.84
CA ILE A 164 -10.97 -1.81 -11.01
C ILE A 164 -9.61 -1.89 -11.72
N TYR A 165 -9.00 -0.73 -11.99
CA TYR A 165 -7.71 -0.66 -12.65
C TYR A 165 -6.63 -1.43 -11.88
N LEU A 166 -6.50 -1.17 -10.58
CA LEU A 166 -5.50 -1.83 -9.74
C LEU A 166 -5.75 -3.34 -9.60
N ALA A 167 -7.02 -3.78 -9.53
CA ALA A 167 -7.34 -5.19 -9.48
C ALA A 167 -6.94 -5.94 -10.76
N LEU A 168 -7.04 -5.30 -11.93
CA LEU A 168 -6.72 -5.89 -13.24
C LEU A 168 -5.26 -5.71 -13.66
N ALA A 169 -4.54 -4.74 -13.09
CA ALA A 169 -3.15 -4.48 -13.41
C ALA A 169 -2.25 -5.69 -13.11
N GLN A 170 -1.17 -5.84 -13.89
CA GLN A 170 -0.12 -6.83 -13.62
C GLN A 170 0.50 -6.59 -12.24
N LYS A 171 0.69 -7.66 -11.47
CA LYS A 171 1.19 -7.56 -10.09
C LYS A 171 2.70 -7.78 -10.02
N SER A 172 3.40 -6.88 -9.33
CA SER A 172 4.81 -7.05 -8.97
C SER A 172 5.12 -6.32 -7.67
N ASP A 173 5.77 -7.01 -6.75
CA ASP A 173 6.33 -6.45 -5.53
C ASP A 173 7.87 -6.33 -5.61
N ALA A 174 8.47 -6.49 -6.79
CA ALA A 174 9.92 -6.51 -6.97
C ALA A 174 10.61 -5.24 -6.45
N ALA A 175 10.02 -4.06 -6.67
CA ALA A 175 10.54 -2.79 -6.14
C ALA A 175 10.48 -2.75 -4.60
N TYR A 176 9.40 -3.25 -4.00
CA TYR A 176 9.27 -3.36 -2.54
C TYR A 176 10.31 -4.32 -1.95
N GLN A 177 10.52 -5.49 -2.57
CA GLN A 177 11.54 -6.45 -2.14
C GLN A 177 12.94 -5.87 -2.29
N ALA A 178 13.23 -5.13 -3.36
CA ALA A 178 14.51 -4.45 -3.56
C ALA A 178 14.78 -3.43 -2.45
N ALA A 179 13.81 -2.60 -2.09
CA ALA A 179 13.92 -1.65 -0.98
C ALA A 179 14.17 -2.34 0.37
N LYS A 180 13.48 -3.46 0.62
CA LYS A 180 13.66 -4.27 1.83
C LYS A 180 15.06 -4.90 1.86
N ALA A 181 15.53 -5.45 0.75
CA ALA A 181 16.87 -6.03 0.63
C ALA A 181 17.95 -4.95 0.84
N ALA A 182 17.81 -3.77 0.22
CA ALA A 182 18.73 -2.64 0.41
C ALA A 182 18.78 -2.18 1.87
N SER A 183 17.62 -2.04 2.52
CA SER A 183 17.54 -1.68 3.94
C SER A 183 18.21 -2.72 4.84
N SER A 184 18.04 -4.00 4.55
CA SER A 184 18.67 -5.10 5.29
C SER A 184 20.18 -5.10 5.11
N LEU A 185 20.66 -4.89 3.88
CA LEU A 185 22.08 -4.81 3.54
C LEU A 185 22.77 -3.65 4.30
N VAL A 186 22.15 -2.47 4.29
CA VAL A 186 22.68 -1.29 5.01
C VAL A 186 22.74 -1.51 6.52
N ARG A 187 21.75 -2.19 7.11
CA ARG A 187 21.74 -2.48 8.55
C ARG A 187 22.72 -3.59 8.97
N ALA A 188 23.00 -4.52 8.07
CA ALA A 188 23.89 -5.64 8.34
C ALA A 188 25.38 -5.28 8.23
N ASN A 189 25.72 -4.19 7.55
CA ASN A 189 27.09 -3.76 7.33
C ASN A 189 27.40 -2.48 8.10
N ALA A 190 28.65 -2.34 8.55
CA ALA A 190 29.14 -1.05 9.04
C ALA A 190 29.07 0.00 7.92
N PRO A 191 28.93 1.30 8.25
CA PRO A 191 28.92 2.35 7.22
C PRO A 191 30.24 2.36 6.44
N GLU A 192 30.18 1.88 5.19
CA GLU A 192 31.31 1.87 4.30
C GLU A 192 31.52 3.27 3.68
N PRO A 193 32.75 3.71 3.48
CA PRO A 193 33.00 5.00 2.85
C PRO A 193 32.58 4.96 1.39
N VAL A 194 32.10 6.11 0.88
CA VAL A 194 31.80 6.25 -0.54
C VAL A 194 33.11 6.05 -1.34
N PRO A 195 33.12 5.22 -2.40
CA PRO A 195 34.28 5.01 -3.25
C PRO A 195 34.90 6.33 -3.76
N MET A 196 36.23 6.40 -3.85
CA MET A 196 36.94 7.66 -4.13
C MET A 196 36.54 8.30 -5.46
N HIS A 197 36.32 7.51 -6.50
CA HIS A 197 35.89 7.97 -7.81
C HIS A 197 34.47 8.58 -7.83
N LEU A 198 33.62 8.24 -6.86
CA LEU A 198 32.27 8.82 -6.73
C LEU A 198 32.23 10.09 -5.88
N ARG A 199 33.35 10.47 -5.23
CA ARG A 199 33.40 11.65 -4.38
C ARG A 199 33.60 12.92 -5.20
N ASN A 200 32.85 13.97 -4.87
CA ASN A 200 33.07 15.28 -5.47
C ASN A 200 34.38 15.91 -4.97
N ALA A 201 35.12 16.57 -5.84
CA ALA A 201 36.37 17.26 -5.55
C ALA A 201 36.26 18.80 -5.75
N PRO A 202 35.49 19.53 -4.92
CA PRO A 202 35.28 20.97 -5.10
C PRO A 202 36.55 21.81 -4.86
N THR A 203 37.56 21.27 -4.17
CA THR A 203 38.81 21.95 -3.90
C THR A 203 39.98 21.28 -4.58
N ARG A 204 41.06 22.08 -4.88
CA ARG A 204 42.31 21.54 -5.45
C ARG A 204 42.89 20.43 -4.57
N LYS A 205 42.89 20.59 -3.27
CA LYS A 205 43.41 19.62 -2.31
C LYS A 205 42.65 18.29 -2.34
N MET A 206 41.31 18.31 -2.53
CA MET A 206 40.53 17.09 -2.71
C MET A 206 40.86 16.36 -4.01
N LYS A 207 41.13 17.10 -5.09
CA LYS A 207 41.62 16.50 -6.34
C LYS A 207 42.98 15.83 -6.15
N GLU A 208 43.89 16.49 -5.42
CA GLU A 208 45.21 15.95 -5.06
C GLU A 208 45.10 14.67 -4.22
N TRP A 209 44.04 14.51 -3.43
CA TRP A 209 43.70 13.31 -2.67
C TRP A 209 43.01 12.21 -3.49
N GLY A 210 42.81 12.42 -4.78
CA GLY A 210 42.19 11.44 -5.68
C GLY A 210 40.67 11.41 -5.65
N TYR A 211 39.99 12.44 -5.10
CA TYR A 211 38.54 12.51 -5.15
C TYR A 211 38.07 12.73 -6.58
N GLY A 212 37.16 11.88 -7.05
CA GLY A 212 36.63 11.90 -8.41
C GLY A 212 37.61 11.41 -9.48
N ALA A 213 38.77 10.88 -9.08
CA ALA A 213 39.69 10.27 -10.01
C ALA A 213 39.08 9.04 -10.69
N ASP A 214 39.27 8.90 -11.97
CA ASP A 214 38.80 7.77 -12.79
C ASP A 214 37.25 7.67 -12.88
N TYR A 215 36.52 8.75 -12.53
CA TYR A 215 35.08 8.78 -12.74
C TYR A 215 34.75 8.79 -14.24
N GLN A 216 33.93 7.83 -14.67
CA GLN A 216 33.48 7.71 -16.05
C GLN A 216 32.11 8.36 -16.23
N HIS A 217 32.03 9.41 -17.04
CA HIS A 217 30.76 10.00 -17.43
C HIS A 217 30.04 9.11 -18.46
N ALA A 218 28.93 8.47 -18.10
CA ALA A 218 28.18 7.62 -19.01
C ALA A 218 27.76 8.33 -20.31
N HIS A 219 27.52 9.65 -20.26
CA HIS A 219 27.20 10.47 -21.45
C HIS A 219 28.37 10.63 -22.46
N GLU A 220 29.60 10.36 -22.04
CA GLU A 220 30.76 10.40 -22.91
C GLU A 220 30.94 9.08 -23.67
N ASN A 221 30.29 8.02 -23.29
CA ASN A 221 30.21 6.75 -23.97
C ASN A 221 29.10 6.73 -25.03
N ALA A 222 29.36 6.19 -26.21
CA ALA A 222 28.39 6.07 -27.29
C ALA A 222 27.11 5.29 -26.87
N ASP A 223 27.29 4.31 -25.98
CA ASP A 223 26.21 3.48 -25.46
C ASP A 223 25.46 4.10 -24.26
N GLY A 224 25.94 5.26 -23.75
CA GLY A 224 25.38 5.91 -22.56
C GLY A 224 25.56 5.08 -21.30
N LEU A 225 26.51 4.18 -21.23
CA LEU A 225 26.76 3.28 -20.11
C LEU A 225 28.16 3.46 -19.54
N SER A 226 28.38 3.02 -18.31
CA SER A 226 29.67 2.95 -17.65
C SER A 226 29.86 1.56 -17.03
N ASP A 227 31.07 1.03 -17.08
CA ASP A 227 31.42 -0.25 -16.44
C ASP A 227 31.98 -0.10 -15.02
N MET A 228 32.00 1.13 -14.52
CA MET A 228 32.46 1.51 -13.19
C MET A 228 31.62 0.85 -12.10
N GLU A 229 32.29 0.28 -11.09
CA GLU A 229 31.58 -0.21 -9.88
C GLU A 229 31.23 0.96 -8.96
N CYS A 230 29.96 1.05 -8.58
CA CYS A 230 29.46 2.15 -7.75
C CYS A 230 29.18 1.74 -6.30
N LEU A 231 29.15 0.45 -6.01
CA LEU A 231 29.05 -0.03 -4.62
C LEU A 231 30.42 0.02 -3.94
N PRO A 232 30.47 0.09 -2.60
CA PRO A 232 31.68 -0.17 -1.84
C PRO A 232 32.31 -1.52 -2.23
N GLU A 233 33.64 -1.63 -2.12
CA GLU A 233 34.39 -2.80 -2.59
C GLU A 233 33.90 -4.13 -1.99
N ASN A 234 33.56 -4.14 -0.69
CA ASN A 234 33.03 -5.31 0.00
C ASN A 234 31.58 -5.67 -0.40
N LEU A 235 30.89 -4.79 -1.12
CA LEU A 235 29.52 -4.97 -1.61
C LEU A 235 29.47 -5.08 -3.13
N ALA A 236 30.61 -5.01 -3.79
CA ALA A 236 30.69 -5.06 -5.26
C ALA A 236 29.98 -6.29 -5.82
N GLY A 237 29.22 -6.08 -6.89
CA GLY A 237 28.45 -7.15 -7.54
C GLY A 237 27.16 -7.56 -6.82
N THR A 238 26.79 -6.90 -5.70
CA THR A 238 25.51 -7.18 -5.02
C THR A 238 24.35 -6.75 -5.91
N GLN A 239 23.41 -7.68 -6.14
CA GLN A 239 22.16 -7.40 -6.83
C GLN A 239 21.02 -7.28 -5.82
N LEU A 240 20.25 -6.20 -5.91
CA LEU A 240 19.15 -5.89 -5.01
C LEU A 240 17.78 -5.92 -5.70
N TYR A 241 17.74 -5.61 -7.01
CA TYR A 241 16.51 -5.56 -7.78
C TYR A 241 16.44 -6.72 -8.77
N PHE A 242 15.37 -7.50 -8.66
CA PHE A 242 15.08 -8.65 -9.51
C PHE A 242 13.71 -8.43 -10.16
N PRO A 243 13.65 -7.89 -11.37
CA PRO A 243 12.38 -7.64 -12.07
C PRO A 243 11.66 -8.95 -12.35
N THR A 244 10.34 -8.91 -12.32
CA THR A 244 9.49 -10.04 -12.71
C THR A 244 9.38 -10.11 -14.24
N GLY A 245 8.89 -11.24 -14.77
CA GLY A 245 8.55 -11.35 -16.20
C GLY A 245 7.19 -10.73 -16.57
N ARG A 246 6.64 -9.82 -15.76
CA ARG A 246 5.27 -9.31 -15.91
C ARG A 246 5.26 -7.85 -16.38
N GLY A 247 4.35 -7.52 -17.30
CA GLY A 247 4.14 -6.16 -17.77
C GLY A 247 5.45 -5.49 -18.26
N LEU A 248 5.69 -4.25 -17.81
CA LEU A 248 6.90 -3.52 -18.19
C LEU A 248 8.18 -4.15 -17.62
N GLU A 249 8.11 -4.86 -16.50
CA GLU A 249 9.30 -5.48 -15.90
C GLU A 249 9.96 -6.54 -16.78
N ALA A 250 9.21 -7.17 -17.70
CA ALA A 250 9.81 -8.05 -18.71
C ALA A 250 10.85 -7.31 -19.57
N ARG A 251 10.54 -6.09 -20.01
CA ARG A 251 11.46 -5.23 -20.77
C ARG A 251 12.61 -4.70 -19.90
N ILE A 252 12.33 -4.41 -18.64
CA ILE A 252 13.35 -3.99 -17.67
C ILE A 252 14.35 -5.13 -17.46
N ALA A 253 13.89 -6.37 -17.31
CA ALA A 253 14.75 -7.55 -17.17
C ALA A 253 15.66 -7.74 -18.40
N GLU A 254 15.12 -7.57 -19.59
CA GLU A 254 15.89 -7.61 -20.85
C GLU A 254 16.96 -6.51 -20.87
N ARG A 255 16.56 -5.27 -20.55
CA ARG A 255 17.50 -4.15 -20.50
C ARG A 255 18.62 -4.32 -19.48
N LEU A 256 18.32 -4.85 -18.30
CA LEU A 256 19.33 -5.16 -17.28
C LEU A 256 20.33 -6.19 -17.79
N ARG A 257 19.87 -7.24 -18.46
CA ARG A 257 20.75 -8.27 -19.05
C ARG A 257 21.67 -7.67 -20.12
N GLU A 258 21.15 -6.84 -21.03
CA GLU A 258 21.96 -6.13 -22.02
C GLU A 258 23.06 -5.27 -21.36
N ILE A 259 22.73 -4.55 -20.27
CA ILE A 259 23.68 -3.73 -19.52
C ILE A 259 24.77 -4.59 -18.89
N GLU A 260 24.40 -5.73 -18.30
CA GLU A 260 25.35 -6.66 -17.69
C GLU A 260 26.30 -7.30 -18.74
N GLU A 261 25.74 -7.71 -19.85
CA GLU A 261 26.53 -8.24 -21.00
C GLU A 261 27.51 -7.18 -21.54
N TRP A 262 27.05 -5.95 -21.70
CA TRP A 262 27.89 -4.83 -22.11
C TRP A 262 29.04 -4.58 -21.12
N ARG A 263 28.74 -4.52 -19.82
CA ARG A 263 29.74 -4.36 -18.75
C ARG A 263 30.77 -5.50 -18.76
N ALA A 264 30.31 -6.73 -18.89
CA ALA A 264 31.17 -7.90 -18.95
C ALA A 264 32.11 -7.81 -20.16
N ALA A 265 31.64 -7.37 -21.34
CA ALA A 265 32.41 -7.18 -22.51
C ALA A 265 33.49 -6.08 -22.34
N GLN A 266 33.21 -4.97 -21.66
CA GLN A 266 34.20 -3.92 -21.39
C GLN A 266 35.30 -4.40 -20.43
N ARG A 267 34.95 -5.11 -19.35
CA ARG A 267 35.92 -5.69 -18.40
C ARG A 267 36.90 -6.66 -19.11
N ASN A 268 36.40 -7.46 -20.03
CA ASN A 268 37.24 -8.39 -20.80
C ASN A 268 38.20 -7.64 -21.75
N LYS A 269 37.80 -6.52 -22.34
CA LYS A 269 38.67 -5.67 -23.19
C LYS A 269 39.74 -4.97 -22.35
N GLY A 270 39.43 -4.48 -21.14
CA GLY A 270 40.37 -3.83 -20.23
C GLY A 270 41.39 -4.79 -19.61
N GLY A 271 41.00 -6.05 -19.37
CA GLY A 271 41.92 -7.10 -18.86
C GLY A 271 42.99 -7.56 -19.84
N GLY A 272 42.77 -7.38 -21.15
CA GLY A 272 43.76 -7.79 -22.22
C GLY A 272 44.95 -6.87 -22.35
N ILE A 273 44.95 -5.66 -21.80
CA ILE A 273 46.02 -4.66 -21.99
C ILE A 273 47.14 -4.75 -20.92
N LYS A 274 46.89 -5.46 -19.81
CA LYS A 274 47.90 -5.55 -18.71
C LYS A 274 48.90 -6.71 -18.81
N GLN A 275 48.86 -7.55 -19.87
CA GLN A 275 49.77 -8.70 -19.97
C GLN A 275 50.94 -8.53 -20.97
N HIS A 276 51.17 -7.37 -21.57
CA HIS A 276 52.27 -7.16 -22.52
C HIS A 276 53.27 -6.06 -22.13
N GLY A 277 53.48 -5.80 -20.84
CA GLY A 277 54.37 -4.75 -20.36
C GLY A 277 55.56 -5.19 -19.48
N GLU A 278 55.87 -6.50 -19.36
CA GLU A 278 57.04 -6.96 -18.61
C GLU A 278 57.79 -8.08 -19.37
N THR A 279 58.45 -7.73 -20.44
CA THR A 279 59.63 -8.47 -20.94
C THR A 279 60.40 -7.62 -21.94
N ALA A 280 61.34 -6.83 -21.46
CA ALA A 280 62.59 -6.50 -22.10
C ALA A 280 63.32 -5.40 -21.32
N GLU A 281 64.25 -5.82 -20.48
CA GLU A 281 65.61 -5.23 -20.46
C GLU A 281 66.42 -5.96 -19.37
N MET A 282 67.25 -6.85 -19.87
CA MET A 282 68.49 -7.22 -19.19
C MET A 282 69.63 -6.39 -19.78
#